data_d0991440abf20e7b5da08277c60849d3
#
_entry.id   d0991440abf20e7b5da08277c60849d3
#
_cell.length_a   1.000
_cell.length_b   1.000
_cell.length_c   1.000
_cell.angle_alpha   90.00
_cell.angle_beta   90.00
_cell.angle_gamma   90.00
#
_symmetry.space_group_name_H-M   'P 1'
#
loop_
_entity.id
_entity.type
_entity.pdbx_description
1 polymer ?
#
loop_
_entity_poly.entity_id
_entity_poly.type
_entity_poly.pdbx_seq_one_letter_code
_entity_poly.pdbx_strand_id
1 'polypeptide(L)' 'LARHFAQETGTSLRQWRQQLRLLLALEWLSTPRSVTSIAIDLGYAGTSAFSYMFHQATGCTPSQWRSRRAAG' A
#
# COMPACT_ATOMS: atom_id res chain seq x y z
N LEU A 1 1.46 -17.75 -17.40
CA LEU A 1 1.20 -16.35 -17.06
C LEU A 1 2.24 -15.82 -16.10
N ALA A 2 2.46 -16.51 -15.00
CA ALA A 2 3.46 -16.09 -14.04
C ALA A 2 4.84 -16.09 -14.69
N ARG A 3 5.09 -17.05 -15.52
CA ARG A 3 6.36 -17.13 -16.24
C ARG A 3 6.51 -15.97 -17.21
N HIS A 4 5.45 -15.68 -17.91
CA HIS A 4 5.47 -14.57 -18.84
C HIS A 4 5.71 -13.26 -18.11
N PHE A 5 5.06 -13.12 -16.99
CA PHE A 5 5.20 -11.95 -16.16
C PHE A 5 6.64 -11.77 -15.69
N ALA A 6 7.27 -12.87 -15.29
CA ALA A 6 8.64 -12.83 -14.82
C ALA A 6 9.61 -12.41 -15.91
N GLN A 7 9.28 -12.76 -17.15
CA GLN A 7 10.15 -12.39 -18.25
C GLN A 7 10.12 -10.93 -18.57
N GLU A 8 9.06 -10.27 -18.19
CA GLU A 8 8.90 -8.87 -18.51
C GLU A 8 10.08 -8.05 -18.04
N THR A 9 10.44 -8.15 -16.79
CA THR A 9 11.58 -7.44 -16.25
C THR A 9 11.57 -7.51 -14.73
N GLY A 10 12.66 -7.04 -14.12
CA GLY A 10 12.65 -6.81 -12.69
C GLY A 10 11.69 -5.72 -12.29
N THR A 11 11.38 -4.82 -13.22
CA THR A 11 10.42 -3.76 -12.97
C THR A 11 9.04 -4.32 -12.70
N SER A 12 8.63 -5.31 -13.47
CA SER A 12 7.32 -5.94 -13.28
C SER A 12 7.21 -6.58 -11.91
N LEU A 13 8.28 -7.23 -11.47
CA LEU A 13 8.29 -7.85 -10.15
C LEU A 13 8.18 -6.79 -9.06
N ARG A 14 8.90 -5.68 -9.24
CA ARG A 14 8.85 -4.58 -8.28
C ARG A 14 7.45 -3.99 -8.20
N GLN A 15 6.82 -3.81 -9.34
CA GLN A 15 5.45 -3.29 -9.39
C GLN A 15 4.48 -4.26 -8.71
N TRP A 16 4.69 -5.54 -8.92
CA TRP A 16 3.84 -6.54 -8.30
C TRP A 16 3.94 -6.49 -6.78
N ARG A 17 5.16 -6.36 -6.26
CA ARG A 17 5.37 -6.24 -4.82
C ARG A 17 4.71 -4.98 -4.28
N GLN A 18 4.81 -3.90 -5.04
CA GLN A 18 4.21 -2.63 -4.63
C GLN A 18 2.69 -2.77 -4.53
N GLN A 19 2.10 -3.44 -5.50
CA GLN A 19 0.66 -3.66 -5.47
C GLN A 19 0.24 -4.54 -4.32
N LEU A 20 1.06 -5.55 -4.01
CA LEU A 20 0.77 -6.41 -2.88
C LEU A 20 0.78 -5.62 -1.57
N ARG A 21 1.77 -4.73 -1.42
CA ARG A 21 1.82 -3.87 -0.25
C ARG A 21 0.59 -2.99 -0.16
N LEU A 22 0.14 -2.49 -1.30
CA LEU A 22 -1.05 -1.66 -1.33
C LEU A 22 -2.29 -2.45 -0.90
N LEU A 23 -2.44 -3.65 -1.38
CA LEU A 23 -3.56 -4.50 -1.00
C LEU A 23 -3.55 -4.78 0.49
N LEU A 24 -2.38 -5.08 1.04
CA LEU A 24 -2.26 -5.30 2.48
C LEU A 24 -2.58 -4.03 3.25
N ALA A 25 -2.16 -2.88 2.73
CA ALA A 25 -2.45 -1.61 3.37
C ALA A 25 -3.95 -1.38 3.44
N LEU A 26 -4.65 -1.62 2.34
CA LEU A 26 -6.10 -1.45 2.31
C LEU A 26 -6.78 -2.35 3.32
N GLU A 27 -6.34 -3.58 3.41
CA GLU A 27 -6.91 -4.53 4.35
C GLU A 27 -6.65 -4.09 5.79
N TRP A 28 -5.41 -3.70 6.08
CA TRP A 28 -5.03 -3.32 7.44
C TRP A 28 -5.63 -1.99 7.86
N LEU A 29 -5.91 -1.11 6.90
CA LEU A 29 -6.54 0.16 7.20
C LEU A 29 -8.01 -0.02 7.59
N SER A 30 -8.60 -1.15 7.29
CA SER A 30 -9.96 -1.43 7.75
C SER A 30 -9.98 -2.01 9.16
N THR A 31 -8.82 -2.17 9.77
CA THR A 31 -8.70 -2.56 11.18
C THR A 31 -8.35 -1.33 12.00
N PRO A 32 -8.40 -1.41 13.33
CA PRO A 32 -8.04 -0.25 14.16
C PRO A 32 -6.54 0.02 14.29
N ARG A 33 -5.70 -0.67 13.52
CA ARG A 33 -4.26 -0.45 13.58
C ARG A 33 -3.91 0.99 13.19
N SER A 34 -2.86 1.51 13.81
CA SER A 34 -2.42 2.85 13.48
C SER A 34 -1.71 2.86 12.12
N VAL A 35 -1.79 4.01 11.45
CA VAL A 35 -1.12 4.16 10.16
C VAL A 35 0.39 3.94 10.31
N THR A 36 0.96 4.41 11.40
CA THR A 36 2.38 4.23 11.65
C THR A 36 2.75 2.76 11.74
N SER A 37 1.96 1.99 12.48
CA SER A 37 2.21 0.56 12.64
C SER A 37 2.14 -0.14 11.28
N ILE A 38 1.15 0.19 10.49
CA ILE A 38 1.00 -0.39 9.16
C ILE A 38 2.21 -0.07 8.28
N ALA A 39 2.65 1.19 8.30
CA ALA A 39 3.79 1.61 7.50
C ALA A 39 5.03 0.82 7.84
N ILE A 40 5.31 0.67 9.11
CA ILE A 40 6.49 -0.06 9.57
C ILE A 40 6.41 -1.53 9.17
N ASP A 41 5.27 -2.14 9.36
CA ASP A 41 5.11 -3.57 9.05
C ASP A 41 5.20 -3.83 7.56
N LEU A 42 4.85 -2.87 6.73
CA LEU A 42 4.98 -3.01 5.29
C LEU A 42 6.39 -2.76 4.79
N GLY A 43 7.29 -2.31 5.68
CA GLY A 43 8.68 -2.13 5.32
C GLY A 43 9.06 -0.71 4.95
N TYR A 44 8.19 0.26 5.22
CA TYR A 44 8.52 1.66 4.96
C TYR A 44 9.28 2.24 6.13
N ALA A 45 10.11 3.23 5.83
CA ALA A 45 10.91 3.87 6.87
C ALA A 45 10.04 4.60 7.88
N GLY A 46 8.86 5.04 7.46
CA GLY A 46 7.98 5.75 8.35
C GLY A 46 6.68 6.07 7.67
N THR A 47 5.83 6.82 8.37
CA THR A 47 4.51 7.16 7.86
C THR A 47 4.56 8.00 6.60
N SER A 48 5.55 8.90 6.52
CA SER A 48 5.64 9.79 5.35
C SER A 48 5.86 9.02 4.05
N ALA A 49 6.78 8.06 4.08
CA ALA A 49 7.06 7.27 2.88
C ALA A 49 5.84 6.44 2.48
N PHE A 50 5.19 5.86 3.46
CA PHE A 50 3.98 5.07 3.22
C PHE A 50 2.87 5.95 2.66
N SER A 51 2.64 7.11 3.27
CA SER A 51 1.58 8.02 2.83
C SER A 51 1.83 8.49 1.40
N TYR A 52 3.09 8.76 1.07
CA TYR A 52 3.41 9.19 -0.28
C TYR A 52 3.06 8.10 -1.29
N MET A 53 3.48 6.87 -1.00
CA MET A 53 3.17 5.74 -1.89
C MET A 53 1.67 5.56 -2.02
N PHE A 54 0.97 5.61 -0.90
CA PHE A 54 -0.47 5.40 -0.90
C PHE A 54 -1.19 6.47 -1.70
N HIS A 55 -0.77 7.72 -1.53
CA HIS A 55 -1.37 8.83 -2.27
C HIS A 55 -1.12 8.69 -3.76
N GLN A 56 0.09 8.28 -4.14
CA GLN A 56 0.39 8.07 -5.55
C GLN A 56 -0.47 6.96 -6.16
N ALA A 57 -0.80 5.96 -5.38
CA ALA A 57 -1.53 4.81 -5.88
C ALA A 57 -3.05 5.00 -5.86
N THR A 58 -3.57 5.74 -4.88
CA THR A 58 -5.02 5.83 -4.69
C THR A 58 -5.58 7.23 -4.82
N GLY A 59 -4.72 8.25 -4.77
CA GLY A 59 -5.17 9.62 -4.84
C GLY A 59 -5.54 10.23 -3.49
N CYS A 60 -5.39 9.49 -2.40
CA CYS A 60 -5.64 10.03 -1.08
C CYS A 60 -4.67 9.43 -0.07
N THR A 61 -4.56 10.08 1.09
CA THR A 61 -3.69 9.58 2.14
C THR A 61 -4.37 8.40 2.85
N PRO A 62 -3.58 7.58 3.58
CA PRO A 62 -4.17 6.49 4.35
C PRO A 62 -5.21 6.97 5.36
N SER A 63 -4.96 8.11 6.00
CA SER A 63 -5.92 8.66 6.95
C SER A 63 -7.21 9.09 6.29
N GLN A 64 -7.09 9.70 5.11
CA GLN A 64 -8.28 10.09 4.36
C GLN A 64 -9.07 8.87 3.91
N TRP A 65 -8.37 7.84 3.47
CA TRP A 65 -9.01 6.60 3.05
C TRP A 65 -9.79 5.99 4.18
N ARG A 66 -9.17 5.94 5.37
CA ARG A 66 -9.84 5.37 6.54
C ARG A 66 -11.06 6.20 6.94
N SER A 67 -10.94 7.51 6.88
CA SER A 67 -12.06 8.39 7.22
C SER A 67 -13.22 8.21 6.26
N ARG A 68 -12.92 8.07 4.99
CA ARG A 68 -13.98 7.86 4.00
C ARG A 68 -14.72 6.56 4.25
N ARG A 69 -13.98 5.51 4.57
CA ARG A 69 -14.61 4.23 4.83
C ARG A 69 -15.46 4.29 6.09
N ALA A 70 -14.98 4.98 7.10
CA ALA A 70 -15.73 5.11 8.35
C ALA A 70 -17.00 5.92 8.13
N ALA A 71 -16.93 6.93 7.26
CA ALA A 71 -18.08 7.78 6.99
C ALA A 71 -19.07 7.09 6.08
N GLY A 72 -18.57 6.25 5.21
CA GLY A 72 -19.43 5.55 4.29
C GLY A 72 -20.02 4.31 4.84
#